data_420023ce3f400b5bb940193fecf72c3a
#
_entry.id   420023ce3f400b5bb940193fecf72c3a
#
_cell.length_a   1.000
_cell.length_b   1.000
_cell.length_c   1.000
_cell.angle_alpha   90.00
_cell.angle_beta   90.00
_cell.angle_gamma   90.00
#
_symmetry.space_group_name_H-M   'P 1'
#
loop_
_entity.id
_entity.type
_entity.pdbx_description
1 polymer ?
#
loop_
_entity_poly.entity_id
_entity_poly.type
_entity_poly.pdbx_seq_one_letter_code
_entity_poly.pdbx_strand_id
1 'polypeptide(L)'
;LLKRRKELAGDSEFVFPGTGKTGHLVEPKKQVAKVVKESGVQFCLHDLRRGFITAAESLDISSYAVKTLVNHNTGNDVTGGYIIADPERLRKPMQRIESHLLKLCIQTTGKILEFPGH
;
A
#
# COMPACT_ATOMS: atom_id res chain seq x y z
N LEU A 1 2.65 12.77 -0.18
CA LEU A 1 3.49 11.72 -0.72
C LEU A 1 3.72 11.87 -2.23
N LEU A 2 2.67 11.89 -3.07
CA LEU A 2 2.82 11.97 -4.55
C LEU A 2 3.48 13.26 -5.01
N LYS A 3 3.19 14.43 -4.41
CA LYS A 3 3.88 15.70 -4.73
C LYS A 3 5.39 15.57 -4.56
N ARG A 4 5.84 15.07 -3.38
CA ARG A 4 7.25 14.82 -3.12
C ARG A 4 7.86 13.81 -4.10
N ARG A 5 7.11 12.78 -4.50
CA ARG A 5 7.58 11.82 -5.52
C ARG A 5 7.77 12.45 -6.88
N LYS A 6 6.88 13.36 -7.28
CA LYS A 6 7.00 14.11 -8.53
C LYS A 6 8.26 14.98 -8.54
N GLU A 7 8.54 15.68 -7.44
CA GLU A 7 9.76 16.47 -7.29
C GLU A 7 11.03 15.60 -7.44
N LEU A 8 11.04 14.41 -6.82
CA LEU A 8 12.15 13.45 -6.93
C LEU A 8 12.27 12.78 -8.30
N ALA A 9 11.17 12.64 -9.02
CA ALA A 9 11.16 12.04 -10.35
C ALA A 9 11.60 13.03 -11.46
N GLY A 10 11.61 14.34 -11.15
CA GLY A 10 11.98 15.41 -12.11
C GLY A 10 11.09 15.37 -13.35
N ASP A 11 11.73 15.37 -14.54
CA ASP A 11 11.04 15.35 -15.83
C ASP A 11 10.56 13.97 -16.28
N SER A 12 10.70 12.95 -15.44
CA SER A 12 10.22 11.60 -15.76
C SER A 12 8.70 11.56 -15.85
N GLU A 13 8.18 10.85 -16.86
CA GLU A 13 6.75 10.54 -16.99
C GLU A 13 6.28 9.53 -15.92
N PHE A 14 7.21 8.82 -15.27
CA PHE A 14 6.91 7.80 -14.26
C PHE A 14 7.04 8.34 -12.83
N VAL A 15 6.10 7.98 -11.97
CA VAL A 15 6.16 8.28 -10.52
C VAL A 15 7.36 7.59 -9.87
N PHE A 16 7.72 6.43 -10.37
CA PHE A 16 8.89 5.66 -9.94
C PHE A 16 9.79 5.37 -11.15
N PRO A 17 10.65 6.32 -11.54
CA PRO A 17 11.59 6.09 -12.62
C PRO A 17 12.58 4.97 -12.27
N GLY A 18 13.07 4.26 -13.27
CA GLY A 18 14.03 3.18 -13.16
C GLY A 18 15.08 3.27 -14.26
N THR A 19 16.23 2.63 -14.01
CA THR A 19 17.37 2.61 -14.96
C THR A 19 17.29 1.48 -15.97
N GLY A 20 16.23 0.64 -15.92
CA GLY A 20 16.03 -0.47 -16.85
C GLY A 20 15.49 -0.01 -18.21
N LYS A 21 15.37 -0.96 -19.16
CA LYS A 21 14.84 -0.69 -20.51
C LYS A 21 13.43 -0.09 -20.55
N THR A 22 12.63 -0.34 -19.51
CA THR A 22 11.25 0.16 -19.39
C THR A 22 11.18 1.60 -18.87
N GLY A 23 12.30 2.19 -18.41
CA GLY A 23 12.33 3.54 -17.84
C GLY A 23 11.67 3.69 -16.46
N HIS A 24 11.04 2.64 -15.94
CA HIS A 24 10.36 2.67 -14.65
C HIS A 24 10.74 1.49 -13.75
N LEU A 25 10.44 1.60 -12.47
CA LEU A 25 10.62 0.52 -11.50
C LEU A 25 9.61 -0.61 -11.79
N VAL A 26 10.13 -1.79 -12.16
CA VAL A 26 9.30 -2.97 -12.41
C VAL A 26 9.03 -3.72 -11.13
N GLU A 27 10.07 -3.98 -10.33
CA GLU A 27 9.94 -4.72 -9.08
C GLU A 27 11.00 -4.26 -8.05
N PRO A 28 10.60 -3.93 -6.81
CA PRO A 28 11.53 -3.42 -5.79
C PRO A 28 12.27 -4.54 -5.05
N LYS A 29 12.82 -5.54 -5.77
CA LYS A 29 13.51 -6.71 -5.17
C LYS A 29 14.61 -6.33 -4.19
N LYS A 30 15.46 -5.36 -4.58
CA LYS A 30 16.61 -4.93 -3.74
C LYS A 30 16.12 -4.27 -2.44
N GLN A 31 15.06 -3.47 -2.51
CA GLN A 31 14.49 -2.80 -1.35
C GLN A 31 13.82 -3.81 -0.40
N VAL A 32 13.08 -4.78 -0.93
CA VAL A 32 12.50 -5.86 -0.13
C VAL A 32 13.61 -6.68 0.54
N ALA A 33 14.64 -7.09 -0.19
CA ALA A 33 15.77 -7.83 0.36
C ALA A 33 16.49 -7.06 1.49
N LYS A 34 16.65 -5.73 1.34
CA LYS A 34 17.22 -4.88 2.38
C LYS A 34 16.36 -4.89 3.66
N VAL A 35 15.06 -4.70 3.53
CA VAL A 35 14.12 -4.72 4.67
C VAL A 35 14.12 -6.09 5.36
N VAL A 36 14.07 -7.19 4.58
CA VAL A 36 14.17 -8.55 5.12
C VAL A 36 15.46 -8.75 5.91
N LYS A 37 16.60 -8.30 5.36
CA LYS A 37 17.90 -8.42 6.03
C LYS A 37 17.96 -7.62 7.34
N GLU A 38 17.42 -6.42 7.35
CA GLU A 38 17.45 -5.53 8.53
C GLU A 38 16.46 -5.92 9.61
N SER A 39 15.27 -6.40 9.22
CA SER A 39 14.21 -6.80 10.16
C SER A 39 14.30 -8.25 10.62
N GLY A 40 14.97 -9.11 9.87
CA GLY A 40 14.95 -10.56 10.06
C GLY A 40 13.62 -11.24 9.70
N VAL A 41 12.63 -10.47 9.20
CA VAL A 41 11.30 -10.97 8.85
C VAL A 41 11.24 -11.28 7.36
N GLN A 42 10.97 -12.52 7.01
CA GLN A 42 10.76 -12.95 5.63
C GLN A 42 9.35 -12.54 5.18
N PHE A 43 9.27 -11.80 4.09
CA PHE A 43 7.99 -11.44 3.48
C PHE A 43 8.15 -11.17 1.98
N CYS A 44 7.04 -11.22 1.26
CA CYS A 44 6.93 -10.74 -0.12
C CYS A 44 5.90 -9.59 -0.22
N LEU A 45 5.89 -8.90 -1.35
CA LEU A 45 4.94 -7.77 -1.54
C LEU A 45 3.47 -8.21 -1.44
N HIS A 46 3.17 -9.46 -1.81
CA HIS A 46 1.82 -10.00 -1.69
C HIS A 46 1.37 -10.15 -0.22
N ASP A 47 2.30 -10.41 0.69
CA ASP A 47 1.99 -10.52 2.12
C ASP A 47 1.60 -9.17 2.71
N LEU A 48 2.14 -8.05 2.20
CA LEU A 48 1.71 -6.71 2.59
C LEU A 48 0.24 -6.47 2.19
N ARG A 49 -0.15 -6.92 1.00
CA ARG A 49 -1.54 -6.85 0.56
C ARG A 49 -2.46 -7.73 1.42
N ARG A 50 -2.02 -8.94 1.76
CA ARG A 50 -2.78 -9.84 2.66
C ARG A 50 -2.94 -9.24 4.04
N GLY A 51 -1.86 -8.67 4.60
CA GLY A 51 -1.90 -7.97 5.89
C GLY A 51 -2.88 -6.80 5.90
N PHE A 52 -2.89 -5.99 4.82
CA PHE A 52 -3.86 -4.91 4.66
C PHE A 52 -5.31 -5.41 4.67
N ILE A 53 -5.60 -6.49 3.91
CA ILE A 53 -6.95 -7.08 3.85
C ILE A 53 -7.36 -7.62 5.22
N THR A 54 -6.47 -8.35 5.90
CA THR A 54 -6.74 -8.89 7.24
C THR A 54 -7.01 -7.77 8.26
N ALA A 55 -6.22 -6.69 8.22
CA ALA A 55 -6.45 -5.52 9.06
C ALA A 55 -7.81 -4.86 8.76
N ALA A 56 -8.18 -4.74 7.50
CA ALA A 56 -9.45 -4.17 7.09
C ALA A 56 -10.63 -5.03 7.57
N GLU A 57 -10.54 -6.35 7.45
CA GLU A 57 -11.57 -7.29 7.92
C GLU A 57 -11.72 -7.26 9.45
N SER A 58 -10.62 -7.19 10.20
CA SER A 58 -10.67 -7.07 11.67
C SER A 58 -11.34 -5.78 12.17
N LEU A 59 -11.51 -4.81 11.29
CA LEU A 59 -12.19 -3.53 11.56
C LEU A 59 -13.63 -3.49 11.04
N ASP A 60 -14.18 -4.60 10.59
CA ASP A 60 -15.51 -4.66 9.98
C ASP A 60 -15.67 -3.68 8.80
N ILE A 61 -14.62 -3.51 8.00
CA ILE A 61 -14.69 -2.75 6.76
C ILE A 61 -15.42 -3.60 5.71
N SER A 62 -16.42 -3.02 5.05
CA SER A 62 -17.20 -3.75 4.05
C SER A 62 -16.31 -4.36 2.96
N SER A 63 -16.65 -5.58 2.54
CA SER A 63 -15.90 -6.29 1.48
C SER A 63 -15.81 -5.49 0.18
N TYR A 64 -16.84 -4.69 -0.15
CA TYR A 64 -16.80 -3.78 -1.28
C TYR A 64 -15.71 -2.72 -1.14
N ALA A 65 -15.62 -2.05 0.02
CA ALA A 65 -14.59 -1.06 0.27
C ALA A 65 -13.19 -1.68 0.22
N VAL A 66 -13.00 -2.86 0.82
CA VAL A 66 -11.73 -3.59 0.79
C VAL A 66 -11.32 -3.94 -0.64
N LYS A 67 -12.22 -4.56 -1.42
CA LYS A 67 -11.96 -4.90 -2.84
C LYS A 67 -11.56 -3.67 -3.65
N THR A 68 -12.27 -2.55 -3.47
CA THR A 68 -11.98 -1.31 -4.18
C THR A 68 -10.64 -0.71 -3.76
N LEU A 69 -10.34 -0.65 -2.46
CA LEU A 69 -9.07 -0.13 -1.93
C LEU A 69 -7.85 -0.92 -2.40
N VAL A 70 -7.98 -2.24 -2.53
CA VAL A 70 -6.89 -3.08 -3.05
C VAL A 70 -6.91 -3.22 -4.57
N ASN A 71 -7.76 -2.46 -5.28
CA ASN A 71 -7.91 -2.54 -6.73
C ASN A 71 -8.11 -3.98 -7.22
N HIS A 72 -8.97 -4.73 -6.55
CA HIS A 72 -9.31 -6.09 -6.96
C HIS A 72 -10.37 -6.01 -8.06
N ASN A 73 -10.12 -6.70 -9.16
CA ASN A 73 -11.07 -6.71 -10.28
C ASN A 73 -12.40 -7.33 -9.83
N THR A 74 -13.46 -6.52 -9.86
CA THR A 74 -14.83 -6.91 -9.49
C THR A 74 -15.68 -7.30 -10.70
N GLY A 75 -15.06 -7.65 -11.81
CA GLY A 75 -15.73 -7.86 -13.10
C GLY A 75 -16.92 -8.83 -13.12
N ASN A 76 -17.12 -9.65 -12.07
CA ASN A 76 -18.25 -10.56 -11.90
C ASN A 76 -19.13 -10.19 -10.68
N ASP A 77 -18.90 -9.03 -10.04
CA ASP A 77 -19.72 -8.60 -8.90
C ASP A 77 -20.91 -7.77 -9.41
N VAL A 78 -22.05 -8.45 -9.58
CA VAL A 78 -23.30 -7.81 -10.02
C VAL A 78 -23.68 -6.63 -9.13
N THR A 79 -23.40 -6.72 -7.83
CA THR A 79 -23.67 -5.65 -6.86
C THR A 79 -22.71 -4.46 -7.05
N GLY A 80 -21.47 -4.70 -7.44
CA GLY A 80 -20.48 -3.66 -7.70
C GLY A 80 -20.85 -2.72 -8.85
N GLY A 81 -21.60 -3.20 -9.84
CA GLY A 81 -22.09 -2.40 -10.97
C GLY A 81 -23.14 -1.33 -10.59
N TYR A 82 -23.82 -1.50 -9.46
CA TYR A 82 -24.84 -0.54 -8.97
C TYR A 82 -24.28 0.51 -8.01
N ILE A 83 -23.03 0.35 -7.55
CA ILE A 83 -22.41 1.28 -6.59
C ILE A 83 -21.60 2.32 -7.35
N ILE A 84 -22.02 3.58 -7.26
CA ILE A 84 -21.23 4.69 -7.81
C ILE A 84 -19.88 4.73 -7.11
N ALA A 85 -18.81 4.64 -7.89
CA ALA A 85 -17.43 4.72 -7.41
C ALA A 85 -17.14 6.16 -6.95
N ASP A 86 -17.41 6.43 -5.68
CA ASP A 86 -17.08 7.70 -5.02
C ASP A 86 -15.85 7.49 -4.13
N PRO A 87 -14.68 8.07 -4.49
CA PRO A 87 -13.46 7.97 -3.71
C PRO A 87 -13.62 8.51 -2.27
N GLU A 88 -14.50 9.49 -2.04
CA GLU A 88 -14.71 10.05 -0.71
C GLU A 88 -15.33 9.03 0.26
N ARG A 89 -16.12 8.10 -0.23
CA ARG A 89 -16.67 6.99 0.58
C ARG A 89 -15.57 6.05 1.10
N LEU A 90 -14.43 5.98 0.42
CA LEU A 90 -13.31 5.14 0.81
C LEU A 90 -12.37 5.82 1.81
N ARG A 91 -12.47 7.14 1.99
CA ARG A 91 -11.59 7.91 2.87
C ARG A 91 -11.68 7.44 4.34
N LYS A 92 -12.89 7.34 4.88
CA LYS A 92 -13.09 6.88 6.27
C LYS A 92 -12.61 5.44 6.50
N PRO A 93 -12.98 4.45 5.67
CA PRO A 93 -12.40 3.10 5.72
C PRO A 93 -10.87 3.11 5.71
N MET A 94 -10.27 3.84 4.79
CA MET A 94 -8.81 3.91 4.69
C MET A 94 -8.15 4.50 5.93
N GLN A 95 -8.70 5.58 6.49
CA GLN A 95 -8.21 6.19 7.72
C GLN A 95 -8.30 5.26 8.94
N ARG A 96 -9.36 4.44 9.02
CA ARG A 96 -9.50 3.43 10.08
C ARG A 96 -8.41 2.36 9.97
N ILE A 97 -8.15 1.88 8.76
CA ILE A 97 -7.10 0.88 8.49
C ILE A 97 -5.72 1.47 8.82
N GLU A 98 -5.43 2.68 8.33
CA GLU A 98 -4.18 3.40 8.63
C GLU A 98 -3.95 3.53 10.13
N SER A 99 -4.94 4.05 10.87
CA SER A 99 -4.84 4.22 12.32
C SER A 99 -4.61 2.90 13.05
N HIS A 100 -5.22 1.81 12.59
CA HIS A 100 -5.01 0.48 13.16
C HIS A 100 -3.58 -0.02 12.92
N LEU A 101 -3.10 0.07 11.68
CA LEU A 101 -1.74 -0.35 11.32
C LEU A 101 -0.68 0.48 12.06
N LEU A 102 -0.86 1.79 12.16
CA LEU A 102 0.06 2.66 12.92
C LEU A 102 0.10 2.27 14.41
N LYS A 103 -1.04 1.96 15.03
CA LYS A 103 -1.07 1.47 16.42
C LYS A 103 -0.28 0.18 16.58
N LEU A 104 -0.42 -0.78 15.67
CA LEU A 104 0.35 -2.02 15.69
C LEU A 104 1.85 -1.75 15.57
N CYS A 105 2.27 -0.85 14.68
CA CYS A 105 3.67 -0.47 14.52
C CYS A 105 4.25 0.14 15.80
N ILE A 106 3.52 1.03 16.47
CA ILE A 106 3.96 1.70 17.69
C ILE A 106 4.04 0.70 18.86
N GLN A 107 3.07 -0.19 18.99
CA GLN A 107 3.02 -1.19 20.08
C GLN A 107 4.13 -2.24 19.98
N THR A 108 4.52 -2.61 18.76
CA THR A 108 5.46 -3.70 18.53
C THR A 108 6.91 -3.26 18.64
N THR A 109 7.24 -2.01 18.38
CA THR A 109 8.63 -1.62 18.18
C THR A 109 9.22 -0.76 19.29
N GLY A 110 8.43 0.02 20.04
CA GLY A 110 9.01 1.04 20.92
C GLY A 110 10.10 1.91 20.21
N LYS A 111 10.38 1.62 18.95
CA LYS A 111 11.42 2.22 18.13
C LYS A 111 10.92 2.29 16.68
N ILE A 112 10.51 3.47 16.26
CA ILE A 112 10.26 3.74 14.85
C ILE A 112 11.64 3.73 14.17
N LEU A 113 11.88 2.78 13.27
CA LEU A 113 13.05 2.83 12.41
C LEU A 113 12.84 3.97 11.40
N GLU A 114 13.45 5.10 11.65
CA GLU A 114 13.57 6.14 10.64
C GLU A 114 14.54 5.66 9.57
N PHE A 115 14.02 5.39 8.38
CA PHE A 115 14.87 5.15 7.23
C PHE A 115 15.51 6.47 6.82
N PRO A 116 16.87 6.56 6.80
CA PRO A 116 17.53 7.76 6.30
C PRO A 116 17.05 8.01 4.86
N GLY A 117 16.48 9.18 4.65
CA GLY A 117 16.04 9.61 3.31
C GLY A 117 17.26 9.70 2.39
N HIS A 118 17.20 9.01 1.29
CA HIS A 118 18.06 9.29 0.12
C HIS A 118 17.42 10.36 -0.74
#